data_9b02eb80cfb11596b243bd3134a63df0
#
_entry.id   9b02eb80cfb11596b243bd3134a63df0
#
_cell.length_a   1.000
_cell.length_b   1.000
_cell.length_c   1.000
_cell.angle_alpha   90.00
_cell.angle_beta   90.00
_cell.angle_gamma   90.00
#
_symmetry.space_group_name_H-M   'P 1'
#
loop_
_entity.id
_entity.type
_entity.pdbx_description
1 polymer ?
#
loop_
_entity_poly.entity_id
_entity_poly.type
_entity_poly.pdbx_seq_one_letter_code
_entity_poly.pdbx_strand_id
1 'polypeptide(L)'
;MSVSVLPFEPARAAVATPVPHSARASSRVRCSLSRAGTATQASSLFETGGLRLRFPNAGGACEGVLINTGGGIAGGDRVVIDCEVGPGAAATLTTQSAEKIYRAETTAAGIGVTLRLAAGAKFVWLPQETILFDGARLSRMLDVAMAGDATLTLVESVVFGRIARAERLGDGLLRDRWRIRRDGRLVFAEDVRLDGP
;
A
#
# COMPACT_ATOMS: atom_id res chain seq x y z
N MET A 1 -18.42 -62.52 -15.90
CA MET A 1 -17.32 -61.65 -15.44
C MET A 1 -17.90 -60.56 -14.58
N SER A 2 -17.64 -60.62 -13.27
CA SER A 2 -18.18 -59.66 -12.30
C SER A 2 -17.10 -58.62 -12.00
N VAL A 3 -17.41 -57.36 -12.29
CA VAL A 3 -16.49 -56.24 -12.01
C VAL A 3 -16.79 -55.72 -10.62
N SER A 4 -15.85 -55.91 -9.70
CA SER A 4 -15.91 -55.35 -8.33
C SER A 4 -15.46 -53.90 -8.34
N VAL A 5 -16.37 -53.00 -8.05
CA VAL A 5 -16.07 -51.57 -7.87
C VAL A 5 -15.68 -51.32 -6.41
N LEU A 6 -14.43 -50.91 -6.20
CA LEU A 6 -13.96 -50.53 -4.85
C LEU A 6 -14.58 -49.18 -4.45
N PRO A 7 -15.00 -48.99 -3.17
CA PRO A 7 -15.56 -47.73 -2.75
C PRO A 7 -14.50 -46.63 -2.67
N PHE A 8 -14.86 -45.46 -3.21
CA PHE A 8 -14.06 -44.23 -3.12
C PHE A 8 -14.09 -43.70 -1.69
N GLU A 9 -12.97 -43.73 -1.01
CA GLU A 9 -12.80 -43.06 0.30
C GLU A 9 -12.50 -41.58 0.06
N PRO A 10 -13.32 -40.63 0.57
CA PRO A 10 -13.02 -39.23 0.45
C PRO A 10 -11.77 -38.87 1.28
N ALA A 11 -10.78 -38.25 0.65
CA ALA A 11 -9.58 -37.77 1.32
C ALA A 11 -9.96 -36.84 2.48
N ARG A 12 -9.46 -37.15 3.68
CA ARG A 12 -9.61 -36.30 4.87
C ARG A 12 -9.09 -34.91 4.53
N ALA A 13 -9.95 -33.90 4.71
CA ALA A 13 -9.56 -32.51 4.62
C ALA A 13 -8.39 -32.25 5.57
N ALA A 14 -7.25 -31.84 5.01
CA ALA A 14 -6.10 -31.43 5.81
C ALA A 14 -6.50 -30.22 6.66
N VAL A 15 -6.44 -30.38 7.98
CA VAL A 15 -6.61 -29.28 8.93
C VAL A 15 -5.47 -28.31 8.68
N ALA A 16 -5.80 -27.10 8.18
CA ALA A 16 -4.82 -26.04 7.96
C ALA A 16 -4.16 -25.70 9.30
N THR A 17 -2.86 -25.99 9.42
CA THR A 17 -2.06 -25.57 10.57
C THR A 17 -2.07 -24.06 10.66
N PRO A 18 -2.36 -23.44 11.83
CA PRO A 18 -2.31 -21.99 11.97
C PRO A 18 -0.90 -21.48 11.67
N VAL A 19 -0.76 -20.54 10.75
CA VAL A 19 0.52 -19.92 10.43
C VAL A 19 0.99 -19.14 11.65
N PRO A 20 2.19 -19.41 12.20
CA PRO A 20 2.69 -18.70 13.36
C PRO A 20 2.71 -17.18 13.16
N HIS A 21 2.41 -16.39 14.20
CA HIS A 21 2.47 -14.91 14.15
C HIS A 21 3.83 -14.35 13.69
N SER A 22 4.91 -15.11 13.83
CA SER A 22 6.26 -14.79 13.37
C SER A 22 6.46 -14.81 11.84
N ALA A 23 5.51 -15.35 11.08
CA ALA A 23 5.57 -15.47 9.62
C ALA A 23 4.88 -14.31 8.88
N ARG A 24 4.56 -13.19 9.57
CA ARG A 24 3.95 -12.01 8.93
C ARG A 24 4.96 -11.24 8.10
N ALA A 25 4.53 -10.81 6.92
CA ALA A 25 5.39 -10.07 6.01
C ALA A 25 5.66 -8.66 6.52
N SER A 26 6.92 -8.23 6.41
CA SER A 26 7.30 -6.84 6.64
C SER A 26 8.04 -6.35 5.40
N SER A 27 7.46 -5.37 4.73
CA SER A 27 7.97 -4.82 3.48
C SER A 27 8.24 -3.33 3.62
N ARG A 28 9.34 -2.86 3.10
CA ARG A 28 9.67 -1.43 3.12
C ARG A 28 10.31 -0.99 1.80
N VAL A 29 9.91 0.20 1.36
CA VAL A 29 10.62 1.00 0.36
C VAL A 29 11.00 2.32 0.99
N ARG A 30 12.25 2.74 0.80
CA ARG A 30 12.69 4.10 1.04
C ARG A 30 13.33 4.62 -0.23
N CYS A 31 12.93 5.80 -0.68
CA CYS A 31 13.53 6.43 -1.84
C CYS A 31 13.80 7.92 -1.58
N SER A 32 14.86 8.43 -2.20
CA SER A 32 15.12 9.86 -2.29
C SER A 32 15.17 10.24 -3.77
N LEU A 33 14.43 11.29 -4.13
CA LEU A 33 14.35 11.82 -5.49
C LEU A 33 15.03 13.17 -5.52
N SER A 34 15.93 13.37 -6.43
CA SER A 34 16.68 14.63 -6.56
C SER A 34 16.62 15.17 -7.97
N ARG A 35 16.68 16.50 -8.09
CA ARG A 35 16.81 17.18 -9.37
C ARG A 35 18.25 17.12 -9.86
N ALA A 36 18.45 16.64 -11.08
CA ALA A 36 19.72 16.63 -11.80
C ALA A 36 19.55 17.40 -13.11
N GLY A 37 20.04 18.65 -13.15
CA GLY A 37 19.77 19.56 -14.27
C GLY A 37 18.28 19.85 -14.42
N THR A 38 17.70 19.47 -15.55
CA THR A 38 16.27 19.66 -15.85
C THR A 38 15.42 18.45 -15.46
N ALA A 39 16.01 17.30 -15.20
CA ALA A 39 15.33 16.05 -14.88
C ALA A 39 15.33 15.75 -13.38
N THR A 40 14.37 14.95 -12.92
CA THR A 40 14.37 14.33 -11.60
C THR A 40 14.73 12.86 -11.74
N GLN A 41 15.53 12.35 -10.81
CA GLN A 41 15.92 10.94 -10.76
C GLN A 41 15.96 10.42 -9.33
N ALA A 42 15.89 9.11 -9.16
CA ALA A 42 16.12 8.48 -7.87
C ALA A 42 17.61 8.58 -7.52
N SER A 43 17.92 9.25 -6.40
CA SER A 43 19.27 9.38 -5.86
C SER A 43 19.60 8.29 -4.84
N SER A 44 18.59 7.71 -4.21
CA SER A 44 18.74 6.52 -3.37
C SER A 44 17.49 5.65 -3.43
N LEU A 45 17.67 4.35 -3.31
CA LEU A 45 16.59 3.37 -3.24
C LEU A 45 16.98 2.23 -2.30
N PHE A 46 16.12 1.96 -1.31
CA PHE A 46 16.24 0.84 -0.39
C PHE A 46 14.93 0.05 -0.39
N GLU A 47 15.02 -1.26 -0.54
CA GLU A 47 13.88 -2.17 -0.64
C GLU A 47 14.08 -3.40 0.24
N THR A 48 13.04 -3.80 0.97
CA THR A 48 13.02 -5.08 1.69
C THR A 48 11.64 -5.75 1.61
N GLY A 49 11.61 -7.04 1.90
CA GLY A 49 10.37 -7.82 1.82
C GLY A 49 9.85 -7.95 0.39
N GLY A 50 8.53 -7.93 0.23
CA GLY A 50 7.84 -8.09 -1.05
C GLY A 50 7.57 -6.78 -1.81
N LEU A 51 8.01 -5.63 -1.32
CA LEU A 51 7.73 -4.35 -1.98
C LEU A 51 8.92 -3.91 -2.86
N ARG A 52 8.61 -3.44 -4.06
CA ARG A 52 9.59 -2.93 -5.04
C ARG A 52 9.15 -1.58 -5.57
N LEU A 53 10.11 -0.73 -5.94
CA LEU A 53 9.89 0.53 -6.64
C LEU A 53 10.70 0.54 -7.92
N ARG A 54 10.06 0.79 -9.05
CA ARG A 54 10.70 0.84 -10.37
C ARG A 54 10.42 2.18 -11.03
N PHE A 55 11.42 2.71 -11.70
CA PHE A 55 11.33 3.93 -12.49
C PHE A 55 11.45 3.53 -13.96
N PRO A 56 10.33 3.44 -14.70
CA PRO A 56 10.39 3.15 -16.12
C PRO A 56 11.11 4.30 -16.84
N ASN A 57 12.00 3.98 -17.78
CA ASN A 57 12.72 4.96 -18.60
C ASN A 57 11.80 5.56 -19.66
N ALA A 58 10.80 6.30 -19.25
CA ALA A 58 9.86 6.96 -20.12
C ALA A 58 10.27 8.43 -20.32
N GLY A 59 11.32 8.72 -21.05
CA GLY A 59 11.87 10.07 -21.26
C GLY A 59 10.88 11.20 -20.99
N GLY A 60 11.06 11.95 -19.89
CA GLY A 60 10.14 13.02 -19.47
C GLY A 60 10.05 13.14 -17.95
N ALA A 61 8.85 13.01 -17.38
CA ALA A 61 8.62 13.12 -15.95
C ALA A 61 9.17 11.90 -15.18
N CYS A 62 9.69 12.13 -13.98
CA CYS A 62 10.11 11.05 -13.08
C CYS A 62 8.86 10.34 -12.55
N GLU A 63 8.61 9.13 -13.02
CA GLU A 63 7.50 8.30 -12.58
C GLU A 63 8.04 7.05 -11.89
N GLY A 64 7.60 6.80 -10.66
CA GLY A 64 7.92 5.60 -9.91
C GLY A 64 6.69 4.71 -9.74
N VAL A 65 6.86 3.41 -9.97
CA VAL A 65 5.80 2.40 -9.84
C VAL A 65 6.14 1.47 -8.68
N LEU A 66 5.32 1.51 -7.64
CA LEU A 66 5.37 0.57 -6.51
C LEU A 66 4.73 -0.76 -6.92
N ILE A 67 5.39 -1.85 -6.58
CA ILE A 67 4.99 -3.21 -6.93
C ILE A 67 4.97 -4.05 -5.66
N ASN A 68 3.80 -4.54 -5.26
CA ASN A 68 3.68 -5.55 -4.23
C ASN A 68 3.77 -6.95 -4.86
N THR A 69 4.90 -7.62 -4.71
CA THR A 69 5.12 -8.96 -5.28
C THR A 69 4.41 -10.07 -4.50
N GLY A 70 3.84 -9.77 -3.33
CA GLY A 70 3.07 -10.71 -2.51
C GLY A 70 1.63 -10.89 -2.97
N GLY A 71 1.16 -10.08 -3.95
CA GLY A 71 -0.18 -10.18 -4.51
C GLY A 71 -1.31 -9.65 -3.62
N GLY A 72 -1.00 -9.12 -2.43
CA GLY A 72 -1.91 -8.53 -1.45
C GLY A 72 -1.31 -8.48 -0.06
N ILE A 73 -2.05 -7.99 0.92
CA ILE A 73 -1.61 -7.78 2.30
C ILE A 73 -2.56 -8.54 3.23
N ALA A 74 -2.00 -9.39 4.08
CA ALA A 74 -2.74 -10.16 5.08
C ALA A 74 -2.75 -9.45 6.44
N GLY A 75 -3.67 -9.85 7.30
CA GLY A 75 -3.72 -9.34 8.68
C GLY A 75 -2.39 -9.53 9.41
N GLY A 76 -1.90 -8.47 10.04
CA GLY A 76 -0.60 -8.44 10.72
C GLY A 76 0.60 -8.10 9.83
N ASP A 77 0.48 -8.12 8.51
CA ASP A 77 1.53 -7.66 7.61
C ASP A 77 1.78 -6.15 7.78
N ARG A 78 3.02 -5.73 7.51
CA ARG A 78 3.43 -4.33 7.55
C ARG A 78 4.05 -3.89 6.24
N VAL A 79 3.55 -2.78 5.71
CA VAL A 79 4.10 -2.10 4.53
C VAL A 79 4.51 -0.68 4.95
N VAL A 80 5.74 -0.28 4.65
CA VAL A 80 6.26 1.05 4.95
C VAL A 80 6.85 1.67 3.68
N ILE A 81 6.41 2.87 3.37
CA ILE A 81 6.87 3.65 2.21
C ILE A 81 7.36 5.00 2.72
N ASP A 82 8.65 5.26 2.56
CA ASP A 82 9.28 6.53 2.89
C ASP A 82 9.79 7.18 1.60
N CYS A 83 9.30 8.36 1.25
CA CYS A 83 9.75 9.10 0.07
C CYS A 83 10.20 10.51 0.43
N GLU A 84 11.43 10.86 0.01
CA GLU A 84 11.99 12.20 0.13
C GLU A 84 12.13 12.81 -1.26
N VAL A 85 11.53 13.98 -1.47
CA VAL A 85 11.57 14.72 -2.72
C VAL A 85 12.40 15.98 -2.49
N GLY A 86 13.59 16.01 -3.10
CA GLY A 86 14.57 17.07 -2.93
C GLY A 86 14.15 18.41 -3.55
N PRO A 87 14.93 19.47 -3.32
CA PRO A 87 14.60 20.81 -3.78
C PRO A 87 14.36 20.88 -5.29
N GLY A 88 13.23 21.45 -5.70
CA GLY A 88 12.84 21.63 -7.11
C GLY A 88 12.64 20.35 -7.90
N ALA A 89 12.68 19.19 -7.27
CA ALA A 89 12.40 17.90 -7.92
C ALA A 89 10.90 17.75 -8.19
N ALA A 90 10.55 17.05 -9.29
CA ALA A 90 9.18 16.79 -9.67
C ALA A 90 9.00 15.30 -10.00
N ALA A 91 8.07 14.62 -9.32
CA ALA A 91 7.86 13.20 -9.53
C ALA A 91 6.42 12.77 -9.25
N THR A 92 6.05 11.64 -9.84
CA THR A 92 4.82 10.91 -9.58
C THR A 92 5.16 9.53 -9.01
N LEU A 93 4.51 9.12 -7.93
CA LEU A 93 4.50 7.72 -7.49
C LEU A 93 3.10 7.15 -7.61
N THR A 94 3.03 5.97 -8.21
CA THR A 94 1.81 5.15 -8.36
C THR A 94 2.08 3.72 -7.94
N THR A 95 1.06 2.86 -7.92
CA THR A 95 1.21 1.42 -7.76
C THR A 95 0.93 0.69 -9.07
N GLN A 96 1.51 -0.48 -9.26
CA GLN A 96 1.33 -1.29 -10.47
C GLN A 96 -0.14 -1.72 -10.66
N SER A 97 -0.82 -2.00 -9.56
CA SER A 97 -2.19 -2.53 -9.54
C SER A 97 -2.86 -2.19 -8.22
N ALA A 98 -4.16 -2.45 -8.12
CA ALA A 98 -4.93 -2.37 -6.88
C ALA A 98 -4.27 -3.18 -5.76
N GLU A 99 -4.20 -2.59 -4.56
CA GLU A 99 -3.73 -3.29 -3.36
C GLU A 99 -4.89 -4.05 -2.70
N LYS A 100 -4.72 -5.33 -2.47
CA LYS A 100 -5.74 -6.21 -1.91
C LYS A 100 -5.48 -6.43 -0.43
N ILE A 101 -6.47 -6.14 0.40
CA ILE A 101 -6.42 -6.43 1.84
C ILE A 101 -7.27 -7.64 2.11
N TYR A 102 -6.63 -8.71 2.52
CA TYR A 102 -7.30 -9.97 2.79
C TYR A 102 -8.01 -9.98 4.15
N ARG A 103 -8.97 -10.90 4.29
CA ARG A 103 -9.64 -11.18 5.57
C ARG A 103 -8.62 -11.39 6.68
N ALA A 104 -8.92 -10.84 7.86
CA ALA A 104 -8.13 -11.03 9.07
C ALA A 104 -9.06 -11.24 10.28
N GLU A 105 -8.74 -12.22 11.14
CA GLU A 105 -9.57 -12.51 12.30
C GLU A 105 -9.39 -11.46 13.41
N THR A 106 -8.17 -11.04 13.69
CA THR A 106 -7.87 -10.16 14.82
C THR A 106 -6.95 -9.00 14.47
N THR A 107 -5.81 -9.25 13.84
CA THR A 107 -4.74 -8.25 13.67
C THR A 107 -4.89 -7.53 12.35
N ALA A 108 -4.99 -6.21 12.38
CA ALA A 108 -5.05 -5.40 11.17
C ALA A 108 -3.72 -5.42 10.40
N ALA A 109 -3.80 -5.40 9.08
CA ALA A 109 -2.70 -5.04 8.21
C ALA A 109 -2.30 -3.58 8.46
N GLY A 110 -1.01 -3.26 8.42
CA GLY A 110 -0.49 -1.91 8.62
C GLY A 110 0.15 -1.33 7.36
N ILE A 111 -0.30 -0.18 6.90
CA ILE A 111 0.35 0.59 5.83
C ILE A 111 0.75 1.95 6.38
N GLY A 112 2.05 2.27 6.32
CA GLY A 112 2.59 3.59 6.66
C GLY A 112 3.23 4.26 5.46
N VAL A 113 2.79 5.46 5.12
CA VAL A 113 3.36 6.28 4.06
C VAL A 113 3.88 7.57 4.67
N THR A 114 5.16 7.87 4.43
CA THR A 114 5.78 9.13 4.86
C THR A 114 6.34 9.85 3.64
N LEU A 115 5.91 11.09 3.44
CA LEU A 115 6.35 11.93 2.34
C LEU A 115 7.03 13.19 2.89
N ARG A 116 8.25 13.49 2.42
CA ARG A 116 8.98 14.73 2.76
C ARG A 116 9.29 15.48 1.49
N LEU A 117 8.75 16.69 1.35
CA LEU A 117 8.90 17.52 0.17
C LEU A 117 9.68 18.78 0.52
N ALA A 118 10.86 18.95 -0.09
CA ALA A 118 11.70 20.11 0.09
C ALA A 118 11.17 21.32 -0.72
N ALA A 119 11.84 22.47 -0.58
CA ALA A 119 11.48 23.72 -1.26
C ALA A 119 11.33 23.54 -2.78
N GLY A 120 10.25 24.06 -3.36
CA GLY A 120 9.92 23.98 -4.78
C GLY A 120 9.62 22.58 -5.31
N ALA A 121 9.56 21.55 -4.45
CA ALA A 121 9.23 20.19 -4.87
C ALA A 121 7.80 20.09 -5.39
N LYS A 122 7.57 19.27 -6.42
CA LYS A 122 6.26 18.97 -6.98
C LYS A 122 6.06 17.47 -6.95
N PHE A 123 5.09 16.99 -6.19
CA PHE A 123 4.89 15.57 -6.02
C PHE A 123 3.44 15.15 -6.23
N VAL A 124 3.27 14.03 -6.93
CA VAL A 124 1.97 13.39 -7.12
C VAL A 124 2.03 12.01 -6.49
N TRP A 125 1.14 11.75 -5.51
CA TRP A 125 0.89 10.45 -4.91
C TRP A 125 -0.43 9.93 -5.47
N LEU A 126 -0.37 8.92 -6.33
CA LEU A 126 -1.52 8.42 -7.08
C LEU A 126 -1.50 6.89 -7.14
N PRO A 127 -1.60 6.18 -6.01
CA PRO A 127 -1.74 4.72 -6.04
C PRO A 127 -3.05 4.30 -6.71
N GLN A 128 -3.07 3.08 -7.24
CA GLN A 128 -4.32 2.42 -7.61
C GLN A 128 -5.17 2.16 -6.34
N GLU A 129 -6.40 1.74 -6.51
CA GLU A 129 -7.33 1.54 -5.40
C GLU A 129 -6.86 0.47 -4.40
N THR A 130 -7.25 0.65 -3.15
CA THR A 130 -7.16 -0.37 -2.10
C THR A 130 -8.48 -1.11 -2.02
N ILE A 131 -8.49 -2.43 -2.27
CA ILE A 131 -9.68 -3.26 -2.23
C ILE A 131 -9.73 -4.00 -0.89
N LEU A 132 -10.70 -3.67 -0.07
CA LEU A 132 -10.97 -4.36 1.19
C LEU A 132 -11.87 -5.57 0.92
N PHE A 133 -11.36 -6.79 1.12
CA PHE A 133 -12.17 -8.01 1.06
C PHE A 133 -13.05 -8.12 2.29
N ASP A 134 -14.12 -8.90 2.22
CA ASP A 134 -14.98 -9.13 3.39
C ASP A 134 -14.17 -9.67 4.57
N GLY A 135 -14.34 -9.08 5.75
CA GLY A 135 -13.54 -9.36 6.94
C GLY A 135 -12.12 -8.76 6.93
N ALA A 136 -11.78 -7.88 5.96
CA ALA A 136 -10.47 -7.21 5.95
C ALA A 136 -10.31 -6.25 7.12
N ARG A 137 -9.11 -6.18 7.68
CA ARG A 137 -8.74 -5.22 8.74
C ARG A 137 -7.51 -4.45 8.31
N LEU A 138 -7.67 -3.13 8.11
CA LEU A 138 -6.60 -2.24 7.67
C LEU A 138 -6.44 -1.05 8.62
N SER A 139 -5.19 -0.76 9.01
CA SER A 139 -4.79 0.50 9.61
C SER A 139 -3.78 1.19 8.70
N ARG A 140 -4.16 2.29 8.07
CA ARG A 140 -3.32 3.07 7.18
C ARG A 140 -3.00 4.42 7.81
N MET A 141 -1.78 4.91 7.62
CA MET A 141 -1.34 6.23 8.03
C MET A 141 -0.54 6.88 6.91
N LEU A 142 -0.89 8.10 6.57
CA LEU A 142 -0.16 8.96 5.66
C LEU A 142 0.28 10.21 6.41
N ASP A 143 1.59 10.43 6.46
CA ASP A 143 2.23 11.58 7.11
C ASP A 143 3.03 12.36 6.08
N VAL A 144 2.72 13.64 5.91
CA VAL A 144 3.39 14.52 4.97
C VAL A 144 4.00 15.69 5.71
N ALA A 145 5.29 15.93 5.43
CA ALA A 145 5.98 17.17 5.80
C ALA A 145 6.46 17.86 4.52
N MET A 146 6.03 19.08 4.27
CA MET A 146 6.36 19.81 3.05
C MET A 146 6.74 21.25 3.33
N ALA A 147 7.64 21.79 2.49
CA ALA A 147 8.00 23.20 2.49
C ALA A 147 6.84 24.09 2.00
N GLY A 148 6.89 25.37 2.34
CA GLY A 148 5.84 26.34 2.05
C GLY A 148 5.46 26.47 0.60
N ASP A 149 6.43 26.38 -0.29
CA ASP A 149 6.31 26.50 -1.74
C ASP A 149 6.23 25.14 -2.47
N ALA A 150 6.29 24.02 -1.74
CA ALA A 150 6.12 22.71 -2.34
C ALA A 150 4.66 22.44 -2.73
N THR A 151 4.47 21.67 -3.79
CA THR A 151 3.15 21.26 -4.27
C THR A 151 2.95 19.77 -4.13
N LEU A 152 1.79 19.36 -3.60
CA LEU A 152 1.37 17.97 -3.47
C LEU A 152 -0.01 17.78 -4.10
N THR A 153 -0.11 16.79 -4.99
CA THR A 153 -1.38 16.18 -5.38
C THR A 153 -1.44 14.80 -4.77
N LEU A 154 -2.54 14.49 -4.08
CA LEU A 154 -2.70 13.24 -3.36
C LEU A 154 -4.10 12.70 -3.61
N VAL A 155 -4.18 11.44 -4.07
CA VAL A 155 -5.43 10.72 -4.28
C VAL A 155 -5.26 9.30 -3.77
N GLU A 156 -6.19 8.85 -2.95
CA GLU A 156 -6.31 7.44 -2.56
C GLU A 156 -7.76 7.00 -2.67
N SER A 157 -7.96 5.82 -3.23
CA SER A 157 -9.29 5.25 -3.43
C SER A 157 -9.43 3.96 -2.66
N VAL A 158 -10.59 3.73 -2.06
CA VAL A 158 -10.92 2.49 -1.35
C VAL A 158 -12.17 1.86 -1.96
N VAL A 159 -12.07 0.59 -2.29
CA VAL A 159 -13.19 -0.23 -2.79
C VAL A 159 -13.57 -1.24 -1.72
N PHE A 160 -14.86 -1.27 -1.36
CA PHE A 160 -15.41 -2.15 -0.33
C PHE A 160 -15.98 -3.41 -0.97
N GLY A 161 -15.33 -4.55 -0.73
CA GLY A 161 -15.67 -5.85 -1.31
C GLY A 161 -15.20 -6.00 -2.77
N ARG A 162 -15.28 -7.21 -3.27
CA ARG A 162 -14.93 -7.56 -4.66
C ARG A 162 -16.16 -7.45 -5.56
N ILE A 163 -16.39 -6.28 -6.14
CA ILE A 163 -17.57 -5.99 -6.96
C ILE A 163 -17.79 -7.06 -8.05
N ALA A 164 -16.71 -7.49 -8.73
CA ALA A 164 -16.77 -8.52 -9.78
C ALA A 164 -17.21 -9.91 -9.27
N ARG A 165 -17.24 -10.12 -7.95
CA ARG A 165 -17.70 -11.36 -7.31
C ARG A 165 -19.00 -11.14 -6.51
N ALA A 166 -19.66 -10.00 -6.69
CA ALA A 166 -20.84 -9.60 -5.90
C ALA A 166 -20.59 -9.63 -4.37
N GLU A 167 -19.34 -9.57 -3.95
CA GLU A 167 -18.96 -9.52 -2.53
C GLU A 167 -19.17 -8.11 -1.99
N ARG A 168 -19.78 -8.02 -0.83
CA ARG A 168 -19.91 -6.80 -0.04
C ARG A 168 -19.07 -6.92 1.23
N LEU A 169 -18.60 -5.80 1.74
CA LEU A 169 -17.94 -5.76 3.05
C LEU A 169 -19.05 -5.84 4.12
N GLY A 170 -19.22 -7.02 4.73
CA GLY A 170 -20.17 -7.26 5.83
C GLY A 170 -19.54 -7.05 7.19
N ASP A 171 -18.25 -7.38 7.34
CA ASP A 171 -17.42 -7.17 8.53
C ASP A 171 -16.08 -6.60 8.12
N GLY A 172 -15.39 -5.95 9.03
CA GLY A 172 -14.03 -5.46 8.80
C GLY A 172 -13.67 -4.23 9.61
N LEU A 173 -12.46 -3.76 9.41
CA LEU A 173 -11.94 -2.52 9.99
C LEU A 173 -11.19 -1.75 8.93
N LEU A 174 -11.56 -0.50 8.71
CA LEU A 174 -10.71 0.49 8.06
C LEU A 174 -10.43 1.59 9.07
N ARG A 175 -9.16 1.83 9.35
CA ARG A 175 -8.70 3.05 9.99
C ARG A 175 -7.70 3.73 9.06
N ASP A 176 -8.04 4.93 8.60
CA ASP A 176 -7.25 5.71 7.66
C ASP A 176 -6.98 7.09 8.23
N ARG A 177 -5.71 7.42 8.44
CA ARG A 177 -5.30 8.68 9.06
C ARG A 177 -4.34 9.44 8.18
N TRP A 178 -4.66 10.70 7.93
CA TRP A 178 -3.82 11.62 7.18
C TRP A 178 -3.39 12.79 8.06
N ARG A 179 -2.12 13.17 7.93
CA ARG A 179 -1.54 14.35 8.57
C ARG A 179 -0.64 15.05 7.57
N ILE A 180 -0.98 16.29 7.22
CA ILE A 180 -0.18 17.10 6.30
C ILE A 180 0.29 18.34 7.03
N ARG A 181 1.61 18.52 7.09
CA ARG A 181 2.27 19.69 7.67
C ARG A 181 3.00 20.46 6.60
N ARG A 182 2.79 21.78 6.61
CA ARG A 182 3.50 22.73 5.77
C ARG A 182 4.31 23.66 6.68
N ASP A 183 5.64 23.73 6.50
CA ASP A 183 6.57 24.45 7.39
C ASP A 183 6.34 24.12 8.87
N GLY A 184 6.19 22.84 9.18
CA GLY A 184 5.94 22.34 10.53
C GLY A 184 4.51 22.51 11.05
N ARG A 185 3.69 23.39 10.44
CA ARG A 185 2.30 23.64 10.84
C ARG A 185 1.37 22.60 10.23
N LEU A 186 0.51 22.01 11.04
CA LEU A 186 -0.54 21.09 10.57
C LEU A 186 -1.58 21.88 9.74
N VAL A 187 -1.70 21.56 8.44
CA VAL A 187 -2.62 22.23 7.51
C VAL A 187 -3.80 21.35 7.10
N PHE A 188 -3.64 20.03 7.24
CA PHE A 188 -4.73 19.06 6.99
C PHE A 188 -4.59 17.87 7.95
N ALA A 189 -5.72 17.42 8.48
CA ALA A 189 -5.79 16.22 9.31
C ALA A 189 -7.14 15.53 9.09
N GLU A 190 -7.08 14.22 8.89
CA GLU A 190 -8.25 13.37 8.77
C GLU A 190 -8.03 12.06 9.55
N ASP A 191 -9.07 11.50 10.14
CA ASP A 191 -9.07 10.17 10.78
C ASP A 191 -10.42 9.52 10.47
N VAL A 192 -10.46 8.70 9.43
CA VAL A 192 -11.63 7.91 9.05
C VAL A 192 -11.56 6.57 9.74
N ARG A 193 -12.63 6.19 10.42
CA ARG A 193 -12.78 4.85 10.97
C ARG A 193 -14.12 4.26 10.56
N LEU A 194 -14.07 3.11 9.92
CA LEU A 194 -15.20 2.26 9.61
C LEU A 194 -14.95 0.92 10.30
N ASP A 195 -15.86 0.55 11.17
CA ASP A 195 -15.80 -0.68 11.99
C ASP A 195 -17.15 -1.36 11.79
N GLY A 196 -17.16 -2.49 11.13
CA GLY A 196 -18.36 -3.24 10.83
C GLY A 196 -18.75 -4.19 11.97
N PRO A 197 -20.02 -4.70 11.99
CA PRO A 197 -20.48 -5.64 13.00
C PRO A 197 -19.69 -6.92 12.99
#